data_ed20b01cee941594756e4b409d3db615
#
_entry.id   ed20b01cee941594756e4b409d3db615
#
_cell.length_a   1.000
_cell.length_b   1.000
_cell.length_c   1.000
_cell.angle_alpha   90.00
_cell.angle_beta   90.00
_cell.angle_gamma   90.00
#
_symmetry.space_group_name_H-M   'P 1'
#
loop_
_entity.id
_entity.type
_entity.pdbx_description
1 polymer ?
#
loop_
_entity_poly.entity_id
_entity_poly.type
_entity_poly.pdbx_seq_one_letter_code
_entity_poly.pdbx_strand_id
1 'polypeptide(L)'
;MIRVAAAADIHASDASRERVERAFADLEGAADVVLLAGDLTTSGEPEQAEVIATACRGLDVPIFAVLGNHDHHSDRTDEIEEVLASAGVRLLDRECASCDVDGLEVGVVGTKGFIGGFPGSALPDFGEPLLRHVYAETTAEADAIARGLQAIVHCDVRIVLLHYSPVLDTLEGEPPGIHTYLGSERLATPIAEYGADLVLHGHAHAGSFEGCIGDIPVYNVAVHVTGRNFWILELDGGGVRRGGEVVEVHEPPQ
;
A
#
# COMPACT_ATOMS: atom_id res chain seq x y z
N MET A 1 -1.81 9.82 -19.60
CA MET A 1 -2.57 9.79 -18.31
C MET A 1 -2.69 8.34 -17.91
N ILE A 2 -2.34 8.00 -16.70
CA ILE A 2 -2.27 6.63 -16.18
C ILE A 2 -3.34 6.48 -15.11
N ARG A 3 -4.13 5.40 -15.18
CA ARG A 3 -5.15 5.05 -14.18
C ARG A 3 -4.56 3.99 -13.24
N VAL A 4 -4.38 4.38 -11.99
CA VAL A 4 -3.87 3.52 -10.92
C VAL A 4 -5.05 3.06 -10.07
N ALA A 5 -5.34 1.77 -10.08
CA ALA A 5 -6.28 1.17 -9.13
C ALA A 5 -5.54 0.79 -7.85
N ALA A 6 -6.01 1.27 -6.70
CA ALA A 6 -5.37 1.02 -5.42
C ALA A 6 -6.35 0.50 -4.38
N ALA A 7 -5.92 -0.47 -3.58
CA ALA A 7 -6.66 -1.01 -2.45
C ALA A 7 -5.69 -1.48 -1.35
N ALA A 8 -6.16 -1.47 -0.12
CA ALA A 8 -5.51 -2.07 1.04
C ALA A 8 -6.56 -2.73 1.92
N ASP A 9 -6.10 -3.59 2.85
CA ASP A 9 -6.95 -4.19 3.88
C ASP A 9 -8.13 -4.99 3.28
N ILE A 10 -7.83 -5.74 2.21
CA ILE A 10 -8.80 -6.58 1.49
C ILE A 10 -9.26 -7.72 2.38
N HIS A 11 -8.36 -8.22 3.26
CA HIS A 11 -8.60 -9.33 4.18
C HIS A 11 -9.28 -10.51 3.50
N ALA A 12 -8.67 -10.98 2.39
CA ALA A 12 -9.19 -12.09 1.63
C ALA A 12 -9.31 -13.36 2.48
N SER A 13 -10.36 -14.11 2.20
CA SER A 13 -10.66 -15.40 2.79
C SER A 13 -11.60 -16.18 1.86
N ASP A 14 -11.82 -17.46 2.10
CA ASP A 14 -12.80 -18.22 1.31
C ASP A 14 -14.20 -17.60 1.36
N ALA A 15 -14.58 -17.00 2.50
CA ALA A 15 -15.88 -16.35 2.66
C ALA A 15 -16.03 -15.07 1.81
N SER A 16 -14.93 -14.40 1.49
CA SER A 16 -14.93 -13.18 0.66
C SER A 16 -14.58 -13.43 -0.81
N ARG A 17 -14.31 -14.67 -1.21
CA ARG A 17 -13.82 -15.05 -2.55
C ARG A 17 -14.63 -14.41 -3.69
N GLU A 18 -15.93 -14.61 -3.72
CA GLU A 18 -16.79 -14.08 -4.78
C GLU A 18 -16.76 -12.55 -4.86
N ARG A 19 -16.68 -11.86 -3.71
CA ARG A 19 -16.57 -10.41 -3.64
C ARG A 19 -15.23 -9.96 -4.22
N VAL A 20 -14.14 -10.61 -3.84
CA VAL A 20 -12.77 -10.28 -4.31
C VAL A 20 -12.66 -10.51 -5.81
N GLU A 21 -13.05 -11.68 -6.31
CA GLU A 21 -13.00 -12.01 -7.74
C GLU A 21 -13.81 -11.02 -8.58
N ARG A 22 -14.99 -10.62 -8.13
CA ARG A 22 -15.81 -9.61 -8.80
C ARG A 22 -15.15 -8.23 -8.80
N ALA A 23 -14.59 -7.81 -7.64
CA ALA A 23 -13.92 -6.52 -7.51
C ALA A 23 -12.73 -6.39 -8.46
N PHE A 24 -11.95 -7.45 -8.65
CA PHE A 24 -10.84 -7.46 -9.59
C PHE A 24 -11.32 -7.52 -11.05
N ALA A 25 -12.38 -8.26 -11.34
CA ALA A 25 -12.95 -8.30 -12.70
C ALA A 25 -13.45 -6.91 -13.15
N ASP A 26 -13.96 -6.08 -12.24
CA ASP A 26 -14.39 -4.71 -12.52
C ASP A 26 -13.22 -3.77 -12.90
N LEU A 27 -11.97 -4.18 -12.70
CA LEU A 27 -10.78 -3.42 -13.11
C LEU A 27 -10.42 -3.61 -14.58
N GLU A 28 -11.00 -4.60 -15.27
CA GLU A 28 -10.69 -4.83 -16.69
C GLU A 28 -11.05 -3.59 -17.53
N GLY A 29 -10.02 -3.01 -18.17
CA GLY A 29 -10.16 -1.78 -18.94
C GLY A 29 -10.39 -0.50 -18.12
N ALA A 30 -10.48 -0.60 -16.78
CA ALA A 30 -10.65 0.54 -15.87
C ALA A 30 -9.34 1.02 -15.27
N ALA A 31 -8.31 0.18 -15.22
CA ALA A 31 -7.00 0.49 -14.65
C ALA A 31 -5.87 0.11 -15.61
N ASP A 32 -4.75 0.81 -15.50
CA ASP A 32 -3.53 0.58 -16.28
C ASP A 32 -2.43 -0.02 -15.37
N VAL A 33 -2.54 0.16 -14.04
CA VAL A 33 -1.69 -0.44 -13.00
C VAL A 33 -2.55 -0.73 -11.77
N VAL A 34 -2.28 -1.83 -11.06
CA VAL A 34 -2.93 -2.18 -9.80
C VAL A 34 -1.91 -2.17 -8.66
N LEU A 35 -2.23 -1.50 -7.55
CA LEU A 35 -1.39 -1.36 -6.36
C LEU A 35 -2.14 -1.86 -5.12
N LEU A 36 -1.57 -2.85 -4.43
CA LEU A 36 -2.15 -3.49 -3.25
C LEU A 36 -1.30 -3.14 -2.01
N ALA A 37 -1.85 -2.34 -1.12
CA ALA A 37 -1.15 -1.71 0.00
C ALA A 37 -1.26 -2.52 1.32
N GLY A 38 -1.10 -3.85 1.23
CA GLY A 38 -1.01 -4.75 2.39
C GLY A 38 -2.34 -5.22 2.97
N ASP A 39 -2.23 -6.13 3.94
CA ASP A 39 -3.34 -6.86 4.55
C ASP A 39 -4.24 -7.51 3.49
N LEU A 40 -3.55 -8.24 2.60
CA LEU A 40 -4.17 -8.95 1.50
C LEU A 40 -4.99 -10.13 2.01
N THR A 41 -4.48 -10.79 3.06
CA THR A 41 -5.08 -11.96 3.70
C THR A 41 -5.64 -11.59 5.08
N THR A 42 -6.57 -12.39 5.60
CA THR A 42 -7.14 -12.19 6.94
C THR A 42 -6.18 -12.61 8.06
N SER A 43 -5.40 -13.68 7.86
CA SER A 43 -4.58 -14.29 8.91
C SER A 43 -3.24 -14.83 8.42
N GLY A 44 -2.77 -14.42 7.25
CA GLY A 44 -1.46 -14.82 6.72
C GLY A 44 -1.40 -16.25 6.17
N GLU A 45 -2.54 -16.85 5.83
CA GLU A 45 -2.57 -18.19 5.28
C GLU A 45 -2.44 -18.17 3.75
N PRO A 46 -1.55 -18.97 3.14
CA PRO A 46 -1.37 -19.02 1.67
C PRO A 46 -2.67 -19.35 0.91
N GLU A 47 -3.56 -20.12 1.49
CA GLU A 47 -4.88 -20.43 0.93
C GLU A 47 -5.76 -19.18 0.78
N GLN A 48 -5.56 -18.18 1.65
CA GLN A 48 -6.23 -16.89 1.54
C GLN A 48 -5.57 -16.01 0.45
N ALA A 49 -4.25 -16.08 0.31
CA ALA A 49 -3.54 -15.42 -0.78
C ALA A 49 -3.94 -15.99 -2.17
N GLU A 50 -4.30 -17.28 -2.27
CA GLU A 50 -4.79 -17.89 -3.51
C GLU A 50 -6.12 -17.25 -3.98
N VAL A 51 -6.91 -16.68 -3.07
CA VAL A 51 -8.11 -15.90 -3.44
C VAL A 51 -7.71 -14.66 -4.26
N ILE A 52 -6.71 -13.90 -3.77
CA ILE A 52 -6.17 -12.73 -4.49
C ILE A 52 -5.49 -13.18 -5.79
N ALA A 53 -4.65 -14.20 -5.73
CA ALA A 53 -3.94 -14.71 -6.90
C ALA A 53 -4.91 -15.14 -8.02
N THR A 54 -6.00 -15.82 -7.67
CA THR A 54 -7.03 -16.22 -8.64
C THR A 54 -7.68 -15.01 -9.30
N ALA A 55 -8.00 -13.98 -8.52
CA ALA A 55 -8.58 -12.75 -9.03
C ALA A 55 -7.61 -11.96 -9.93
N CYS A 56 -6.31 -11.94 -9.60
CA CYS A 56 -5.27 -11.28 -10.38
C CYS A 56 -5.02 -11.91 -11.75
N ARG A 57 -5.14 -13.25 -11.88
CA ARG A 57 -4.89 -13.97 -13.15
C ARG A 57 -5.78 -13.51 -14.32
N GLY A 58 -6.89 -12.81 -14.02
CA GLY A 58 -7.80 -12.25 -15.03
C GLY A 58 -7.38 -10.89 -15.58
N LEU A 59 -6.36 -10.26 -15.00
CA LEU A 59 -5.93 -8.91 -15.37
C LEU A 59 -4.65 -8.94 -16.23
N ASP A 60 -4.67 -8.18 -17.32
CA ASP A 60 -3.51 -8.01 -18.24
C ASP A 60 -2.85 -6.63 -18.00
N VAL A 61 -2.60 -6.30 -16.72
CA VAL A 61 -1.93 -5.05 -16.31
C VAL A 61 -0.89 -5.36 -15.22
N PRO A 62 0.16 -4.54 -15.06
CA PRO A 62 1.11 -4.68 -13.96
C PRO A 62 0.42 -4.61 -12.60
N ILE A 63 0.75 -5.54 -11.71
CA ILE A 63 0.22 -5.60 -10.35
C ILE A 63 1.38 -5.61 -9.38
N PHE A 64 1.45 -4.61 -8.49
CA PHE A 64 2.43 -4.53 -7.41
C PHE A 64 1.73 -4.61 -6.07
N ALA A 65 2.37 -5.27 -5.12
CA ALA A 65 1.84 -5.42 -3.77
C ALA A 65 2.93 -5.23 -2.71
N VAL A 66 2.54 -4.80 -1.54
CA VAL A 66 3.31 -4.98 -0.30
C VAL A 66 2.50 -5.86 0.65
N LEU A 67 3.15 -6.53 1.59
CA LEU A 67 2.45 -7.23 2.67
C LEU A 67 2.08 -6.26 3.79
N GLY A 68 1.01 -6.58 4.53
CA GLY A 68 0.62 -5.92 5.76
C GLY A 68 0.88 -6.80 7.00
N ASN A 69 0.49 -6.32 8.17
CA ASN A 69 0.73 -7.07 9.40
C ASN A 69 -0.10 -8.37 9.51
N HIS A 70 -1.30 -8.41 8.92
CA HIS A 70 -2.11 -9.63 8.89
C HIS A 70 -1.47 -10.72 8.02
N ASP A 71 -0.78 -10.35 6.96
CA ASP A 71 -0.08 -11.30 6.08
C ASP A 71 1.09 -12.00 6.80
N HIS A 72 1.62 -11.40 7.87
CA HIS A 72 2.67 -11.98 8.71
C HIS A 72 2.16 -12.84 9.89
N HIS A 73 0.84 -12.96 10.12
CA HIS A 73 0.30 -13.63 11.31
C HIS A 73 0.68 -15.11 11.43
N SER A 74 0.77 -15.84 10.33
CA SER A 74 1.10 -17.27 10.33
C SER A 74 2.59 -17.56 10.17
N ASP A 75 3.43 -16.53 9.96
CA ASP A 75 4.88 -16.65 9.68
C ASP A 75 5.15 -17.49 8.38
N ARG A 76 4.24 -17.38 7.39
CA ARG A 76 4.29 -18.10 6.11
C ARG A 76 4.37 -17.15 4.91
N THR A 77 5.05 -16.02 5.07
CA THR A 77 5.12 -14.97 4.03
C THR A 77 5.79 -15.43 2.75
N ASP A 78 6.78 -16.32 2.83
CA ASP A 78 7.45 -16.89 1.65
C ASP A 78 6.45 -17.68 0.76
N GLU A 79 5.54 -18.43 1.39
CA GLU A 79 4.50 -19.18 0.68
C GLU A 79 3.45 -18.24 0.06
N ILE A 80 3.08 -17.15 0.77
CA ILE A 80 2.21 -16.10 0.23
C ILE A 80 2.84 -15.47 -1.00
N GLU A 81 4.13 -15.12 -0.93
CA GLU A 81 4.88 -14.57 -2.05
C GLU A 81 4.88 -15.50 -3.26
N GLU A 82 5.18 -16.79 -3.07
CA GLU A 82 5.15 -17.79 -4.13
C GLU A 82 3.77 -17.88 -4.80
N VAL A 83 2.70 -17.87 -4.01
CA VAL A 83 1.32 -17.89 -4.51
C VAL A 83 1.01 -16.65 -5.35
N LEU A 84 1.30 -15.45 -4.84
CA LEU A 84 1.05 -14.19 -5.53
C LEU A 84 1.90 -14.06 -6.80
N ALA A 85 3.19 -14.41 -6.74
CA ALA A 85 4.09 -14.39 -7.88
C ALA A 85 3.62 -15.33 -9.00
N SER A 86 3.04 -16.50 -8.67
CA SER A 86 2.47 -17.44 -9.64
C SER A 86 1.32 -16.83 -10.46
N ALA A 87 0.70 -15.78 -9.96
CA ALA A 87 -0.40 -15.04 -10.59
C ALA A 87 0.05 -13.72 -11.26
N GLY A 88 1.36 -13.48 -11.34
CA GLY A 88 1.91 -12.27 -11.95
C GLY A 88 1.93 -11.04 -11.03
N VAL A 89 1.60 -11.18 -9.75
CA VAL A 89 1.74 -10.11 -8.76
C VAL A 89 3.20 -9.98 -8.38
N ARG A 90 3.75 -8.77 -8.49
CA ARG A 90 5.09 -8.47 -8.00
C ARG A 90 5.03 -7.92 -6.59
N LEU A 91 5.40 -8.75 -5.63
CA LEU A 91 5.55 -8.35 -4.24
C LEU A 91 6.82 -7.50 -4.09
N LEU A 92 6.71 -6.40 -3.36
CA LEU A 92 7.82 -5.51 -3.04
C LEU A 92 8.04 -5.52 -1.51
N ASP A 93 9.13 -6.12 -1.08
CA ASP A 93 9.59 -6.08 0.32
C ASP A 93 10.90 -5.29 0.40
N ARG A 94 10.81 -3.99 0.72
CA ARG A 94 11.95 -3.05 0.71
C ARG A 94 12.65 -2.97 -0.65
N GLU A 95 11.84 -3.09 -1.69
CA GLU A 95 12.27 -3.12 -3.08
C GLU A 95 11.64 -2.01 -3.91
N CYS A 96 12.12 -1.85 -5.13
CA CYS A 96 11.48 -1.01 -6.13
C CYS A 96 11.38 -1.77 -7.46
N ALA A 97 10.42 -1.33 -8.27
CA ALA A 97 10.19 -1.84 -9.60
C ALA A 97 9.75 -0.72 -10.52
N SER A 98 9.86 -0.93 -11.84
CA SER A 98 9.20 -0.08 -12.82
C SER A 98 8.45 -0.90 -13.86
N CYS A 99 7.49 -0.27 -14.53
CA CYS A 99 6.80 -0.78 -15.69
C CYS A 99 6.52 0.36 -16.68
N ASP A 100 6.41 0.02 -17.96
CA ASP A 100 5.95 0.96 -18.99
C ASP A 100 4.41 0.90 -19.08
N VAL A 101 3.80 2.06 -19.08
CA VAL A 101 2.36 2.24 -19.31
C VAL A 101 2.18 3.33 -20.36
N ASP A 102 1.78 2.95 -21.56
CA ASP A 102 1.57 3.86 -22.69
C ASP A 102 2.76 4.80 -22.98
N GLY A 103 3.99 4.29 -22.79
CA GLY A 103 5.23 5.04 -23.01
C GLY A 103 5.65 5.95 -21.86
N LEU A 104 5.00 5.87 -20.70
CA LEU A 104 5.42 6.49 -19.45
C LEU A 104 6.02 5.43 -18.53
N GLU A 105 7.22 5.69 -18.01
CA GLU A 105 7.85 4.80 -17.05
C GLU A 105 7.32 5.08 -15.63
N VAL A 106 6.60 4.10 -15.07
CA VAL A 106 6.04 4.16 -13.71
C VAL A 106 6.95 3.41 -12.76
N GLY A 107 7.57 4.11 -11.82
CA GLY A 107 8.38 3.52 -10.76
C GLY A 107 7.57 3.37 -9.47
N VAL A 108 7.66 2.21 -8.84
CA VAL A 108 7.01 1.91 -7.56
C VAL A 108 8.07 1.48 -6.55
N VAL A 109 8.13 2.18 -5.43
CA VAL A 109 8.90 1.75 -4.24
C VAL A 109 7.92 1.12 -3.28
N GLY A 110 8.14 -0.13 -2.90
CA GLY A 110 7.28 -0.87 -2.00
C GLY A 110 7.99 -1.35 -0.75
N THR A 111 7.37 -1.12 0.38
CA THR A 111 7.77 -1.68 1.66
C THR A 111 6.56 -1.72 2.59
N LYS A 112 6.54 -2.67 3.52
CA LYS A 112 5.46 -2.74 4.52
C LYS A 112 5.37 -1.45 5.33
N GLY A 113 6.51 -0.84 5.65
CA GLY A 113 6.61 0.14 6.69
C GLY A 113 6.57 -0.53 8.07
N PHE A 114 6.62 0.27 9.14
CA PHE A 114 6.52 -0.28 10.50
C PHE A 114 6.05 0.76 11.50
N ILE A 115 5.76 0.29 12.72
CA ILE A 115 5.40 1.12 13.86
C ILE A 115 6.54 2.06 14.24
N GLY A 116 6.26 3.17 14.89
CA GLY A 116 7.32 4.09 15.33
C GLY A 116 6.76 5.39 15.90
N GLY A 117 5.54 5.72 15.53
CA GLY A 117 4.80 6.86 16.06
C GLY A 117 5.15 8.18 15.41
N PHE A 118 4.56 9.22 15.96
CA PHE A 118 4.49 10.56 15.43
C PHE A 118 4.88 11.58 16.50
N PRO A 119 4.99 12.89 16.22
CA PRO A 119 5.33 13.90 17.22
C PRO A 119 4.48 13.78 18.49
N GLY A 120 5.14 13.62 19.62
CA GLY A 120 4.50 13.41 20.94
C GLY A 120 4.24 11.96 21.34
N SER A 121 4.37 11.00 20.40
CA SER A 121 4.22 9.56 20.67
C SER A 121 5.28 8.69 19.98
N ALA A 122 6.35 9.30 19.49
CA ALA A 122 7.42 8.58 18.78
C ALA A 122 8.18 7.62 19.71
N LEU A 123 8.45 6.41 19.20
CA LEU A 123 9.30 5.42 19.86
C LEU A 123 10.77 5.84 19.75
N PRO A 124 11.51 5.95 20.87
CA PRO A 124 12.91 6.34 20.85
C PRO A 124 13.83 5.15 20.58
N ASP A 125 15.04 5.42 20.07
CA ASP A 125 16.16 4.44 20.07
C ASP A 125 16.77 4.34 21.49
N PHE A 126 15.98 3.83 22.41
CA PHE A 126 16.37 3.75 23.82
C PHE A 126 15.70 2.57 24.52
N GLY A 127 16.38 2.01 25.51
CA GLY A 127 15.86 0.96 26.38
C GLY A 127 16.43 -0.43 26.08
N GLU A 128 15.64 -1.45 26.35
CA GLU A 128 16.02 -2.85 26.17
C GLU A 128 16.27 -3.20 24.70
N PRO A 129 17.07 -4.26 24.44
CA PRO A 129 17.40 -4.67 23.07
C PRO A 129 16.18 -4.85 22.17
N LEU A 130 15.06 -5.36 22.70
CA LEU A 130 13.83 -5.57 21.91
C LEU A 130 13.24 -4.24 21.41
N LEU A 131 13.16 -3.21 22.25
CA LEU A 131 12.65 -1.89 21.86
C LEU A 131 13.55 -1.22 20.81
N ARG A 132 14.86 -1.34 21.01
CA ARG A 132 15.85 -0.85 20.04
C ARG A 132 15.77 -1.60 18.71
N HIS A 133 15.43 -2.91 18.76
CA HIS A 133 15.21 -3.69 17.55
C HIS A 133 13.98 -3.19 16.77
N VAL A 134 12.89 -2.90 17.46
CA VAL A 134 11.70 -2.26 16.85
C VAL A 134 12.07 -0.93 16.17
N TYR A 135 12.86 -0.08 16.84
CA TYR A 135 13.34 1.17 16.25
C TYR A 135 14.21 0.95 15.00
N ALA A 136 15.12 -0.04 15.06
CA ALA A 136 16.00 -0.38 13.94
C ALA A 136 15.21 -0.92 12.73
N GLU A 137 14.12 -1.66 12.97
CA GLU A 137 13.23 -2.16 11.93
C GLU A 137 12.60 -1.00 11.15
N THR A 138 12.03 0.00 11.85
CA THR A 138 11.50 1.20 11.19
C THR A 138 12.58 1.99 10.44
N THR A 139 13.83 1.98 10.93
CA THR A 139 14.96 2.58 10.22
C THR A 139 15.21 1.87 8.88
N ALA A 140 15.20 0.53 8.90
CA ALA A 140 15.42 -0.26 7.69
C ALA A 140 14.32 -0.03 6.63
N GLU A 141 13.07 0.16 7.07
CA GLU A 141 11.95 0.53 6.19
C GLU A 141 12.19 1.92 5.55
N ALA A 142 12.51 2.93 6.36
CA ALA A 142 12.80 4.28 5.87
C ALA A 142 14.02 4.32 4.92
N ASP A 143 15.09 3.59 5.24
CA ASP A 143 16.27 3.47 4.38
C ASP A 143 15.94 2.78 3.05
N ALA A 144 15.01 1.82 3.05
CA ALA A 144 14.55 1.16 1.82
C ALA A 144 13.78 2.14 0.92
N ILE A 145 12.92 2.97 1.49
CA ILE A 145 12.23 4.04 0.74
C ILE A 145 13.26 4.98 0.10
N ALA A 146 14.27 5.43 0.86
CA ALA A 146 15.32 6.31 0.34
C ALA A 146 16.06 5.68 -0.84
N ARG A 147 16.51 4.42 -0.70
CA ARG A 147 17.22 3.70 -1.78
C ARG A 147 16.32 3.49 -2.99
N GLY A 148 15.06 3.11 -2.77
CA GLY A 148 14.09 2.89 -3.84
C GLY A 148 13.81 4.16 -4.64
N LEU A 149 13.54 5.29 -3.98
CA LEU A 149 13.28 6.57 -4.65
C LEU A 149 14.50 7.08 -5.45
N GLN A 150 15.72 6.85 -4.95
CA GLN A 150 16.94 7.14 -5.72
C GLN A 150 17.06 6.24 -6.96
N ALA A 151 16.71 4.96 -6.86
CA ALA A 151 16.80 4.02 -7.96
C ALA A 151 15.80 4.33 -9.09
N ILE A 152 14.60 4.81 -8.74
CA ILE A 152 13.55 5.14 -9.73
C ILE A 152 13.49 6.64 -10.09
N VAL A 153 14.56 7.42 -9.80
CA VAL A 153 14.61 8.87 -10.07
C VAL A 153 14.40 9.22 -11.55
N HIS A 154 14.65 8.27 -12.45
CA HIS A 154 14.50 8.42 -13.89
C HIS A 154 13.08 8.16 -14.40
N CYS A 155 12.19 7.60 -13.55
CA CYS A 155 10.82 7.31 -13.94
C CYS A 155 9.99 8.60 -14.06
N ASP A 156 9.05 8.61 -15.01
CA ASP A 156 8.14 9.73 -15.27
C ASP A 156 7.12 9.92 -14.15
N VAL A 157 6.72 8.81 -13.50
CA VAL A 157 5.84 8.77 -12.34
C VAL A 157 6.47 7.91 -11.24
N ARG A 158 6.53 8.45 -10.03
CA ARG A 158 7.15 7.78 -8.87
C ARG A 158 6.14 7.62 -7.75
N ILE A 159 5.86 6.37 -7.38
CA ILE A 159 4.85 6.01 -6.37
C ILE A 159 5.54 5.31 -5.21
N VAL A 160 5.15 5.66 -3.99
CA VAL A 160 5.52 4.93 -2.77
C VAL A 160 4.31 4.14 -2.29
N LEU A 161 4.48 2.83 -2.17
CA LEU A 161 3.47 1.89 -1.72
C LEU A 161 3.85 1.34 -0.34
N LEU A 162 3.04 1.65 0.66
CA LEU A 162 3.23 1.27 2.06
C LEU A 162 2.01 0.49 2.58
N HIS A 163 2.15 -0.17 3.72
CA HIS A 163 1.00 -0.60 4.51
C HIS A 163 0.80 0.31 5.71
N TYR A 164 1.86 0.60 6.47
CA TYR A 164 1.79 1.52 7.61
C TYR A 164 1.80 2.98 7.18
N SER A 165 1.04 3.82 7.90
CA SER A 165 0.92 5.24 7.57
C SER A 165 2.22 6.02 7.78
N PRO A 166 2.62 6.90 6.84
CA PRO A 166 3.74 7.83 7.02
C PRO A 166 3.34 9.16 7.68
N VAL A 167 2.03 9.48 7.81
CA VAL A 167 1.54 10.79 8.28
C VAL A 167 0.40 10.68 9.29
N LEU A 168 0.28 11.67 10.17
CA LEU A 168 -0.83 11.74 11.14
C LEU A 168 -2.17 12.09 10.48
N ASP A 169 -2.15 12.81 9.37
CA ASP A 169 -3.36 13.30 8.71
C ASP A 169 -4.33 12.16 8.37
N THR A 170 -3.79 11.05 7.87
CA THR A 170 -4.58 9.86 7.52
C THR A 170 -4.98 8.99 8.71
N LEU A 171 -4.55 9.34 9.93
CA LEU A 171 -4.96 8.70 11.18
C LEU A 171 -6.09 9.46 11.89
N GLU A 172 -6.59 10.57 11.32
CA GLU A 172 -7.71 11.29 11.89
C GLU A 172 -8.96 10.38 11.91
N GLY A 173 -9.50 10.14 13.09
CA GLY A 173 -10.57 9.18 13.36
C GLY A 173 -10.12 7.98 14.18
N GLU A 174 -8.84 7.62 14.11
CA GLU A 174 -8.26 6.57 14.93
C GLU A 174 -8.04 7.06 16.40
N PRO A 175 -8.18 6.17 17.39
CA PRO A 175 -7.86 6.53 18.77
C PRO A 175 -6.40 6.98 18.92
N PRO A 176 -6.13 8.18 19.49
CA PRO A 176 -4.75 8.69 19.62
C PRO A 176 -3.79 7.75 20.37
N GLY A 177 -4.32 6.91 21.26
CA GLY A 177 -3.51 5.96 22.04
C GLY A 177 -2.88 4.83 21.20
N ILE A 178 -3.33 4.62 19.97
CA ILE A 178 -2.79 3.57 19.09
C ILE A 178 -2.00 4.13 17.90
N HIS A 179 -1.91 5.45 17.71
CA HIS A 179 -1.21 6.05 16.56
C HIS A 179 0.23 5.53 16.40
N THR A 180 0.93 5.27 17.52
CA THR A 180 2.29 4.70 17.51
C THR A 180 2.37 3.35 16.77
N TYR A 181 1.27 2.59 16.80
CA TYR A 181 1.16 1.27 16.17
C TYR A 181 0.62 1.32 14.74
N LEU A 182 0.14 2.49 14.29
CA LEU A 182 -0.45 2.66 12.97
C LEU A 182 0.54 3.16 11.93
N GLY A 183 1.74 3.59 12.35
CA GLY A 183 2.75 4.06 11.42
C GLY A 183 3.89 4.82 12.09
N SER A 184 4.62 5.56 11.26
CA SER A 184 5.76 6.36 11.73
C SER A 184 6.05 7.54 10.81
N GLU A 185 6.23 8.76 11.39
CA GLU A 185 6.70 9.94 10.64
C GLU A 185 8.08 9.74 9.99
N ARG A 186 8.86 8.77 10.47
CA ARG A 186 10.19 8.46 9.91
C ARG A 186 10.09 7.91 8.50
N LEU A 187 8.95 7.32 8.11
CA LEU A 187 8.70 6.86 6.74
C LEU A 187 8.51 8.05 5.79
N ALA A 188 7.98 9.18 6.28
CA ALA A 188 7.80 10.39 5.49
C ALA A 188 9.12 11.12 5.18
N THR A 189 10.13 10.99 6.04
CA THR A 189 11.41 11.70 5.89
C THR A 189 12.08 11.48 4.52
N PRO A 190 12.35 10.23 4.08
CA PRO A 190 12.93 9.99 2.76
C PRO A 190 12.02 10.39 1.61
N ILE A 191 10.70 10.33 1.79
CA ILE A 191 9.73 10.76 0.77
C ILE A 191 9.82 12.28 0.58
N ALA A 192 9.89 13.05 1.66
CA ALA A 192 10.08 14.50 1.59
C ALA A 192 11.43 14.89 0.98
N GLU A 193 12.50 14.10 1.23
CA GLU A 193 13.86 14.39 0.74
C GLU A 193 14.01 14.09 -0.75
N TYR A 194 13.54 12.93 -1.21
CA TYR A 194 13.78 12.46 -2.60
C TYR A 194 12.60 12.71 -3.54
N GLY A 195 11.43 13.04 -2.99
CA GLY A 195 10.20 13.31 -3.74
C GLY A 195 9.52 12.06 -4.30
N ALA A 196 8.20 12.13 -4.37
CA ALA A 196 7.33 11.17 -5.06
C ALA A 196 6.13 11.93 -5.63
N ASP A 197 5.40 11.32 -6.56
CA ASP A 197 4.17 11.91 -7.11
C ASP A 197 2.93 11.46 -6.32
N LEU A 198 3.03 10.30 -5.65
CA LEU A 198 1.94 9.69 -4.92
C LEU A 198 2.46 8.76 -3.82
N VAL A 199 1.78 8.76 -2.67
CA VAL A 199 1.99 7.79 -1.60
C VAL A 199 0.67 7.10 -1.28
N LEU A 200 0.69 5.78 -1.21
CA LEU A 200 -0.47 4.96 -0.88
C LEU A 200 -0.17 4.11 0.36
N HIS A 201 -1.15 3.96 1.23
CA HIS A 201 -1.06 3.07 2.37
C HIS A 201 -2.44 2.54 2.81
N GLY A 202 -2.47 1.64 3.79
CA GLY A 202 -3.66 1.09 4.43
C GLY A 202 -3.60 1.15 5.96
N HIS A 203 -3.96 0.06 6.61
CA HIS A 203 -3.80 -0.23 8.04
C HIS A 203 -4.70 0.58 8.98
N ALA A 204 -4.89 1.87 8.76
CA ALA A 204 -5.72 2.74 9.62
C ALA A 204 -7.19 2.69 9.19
N HIS A 205 -7.93 1.69 9.68
CA HIS A 205 -9.30 1.38 9.23
C HIS A 205 -10.35 2.42 9.61
N ALA A 206 -10.12 3.15 10.72
CA ALA A 206 -10.98 4.25 11.15
C ALA A 206 -10.37 5.62 10.84
N GLY A 207 -9.25 5.64 10.10
CA GLY A 207 -8.56 6.85 9.70
C GLY A 207 -9.29 7.63 8.60
N SER A 208 -8.67 8.71 8.15
CA SER A 208 -9.15 9.51 7.03
C SER A 208 -8.44 9.16 5.73
N PHE A 209 -9.09 9.49 4.60
CA PHE A 209 -8.62 9.12 3.28
C PHE A 209 -7.39 9.90 2.82
N GLU A 210 -7.32 11.20 3.12
CA GLU A 210 -6.35 12.14 2.54
C GLU A 210 -5.38 12.69 3.59
N GLY A 211 -4.11 12.77 3.22
CA GLY A 211 -3.04 13.47 3.93
C GLY A 211 -1.99 13.96 2.95
N CYS A 212 -0.90 14.54 3.47
CA CYS A 212 0.20 15.00 2.62
C CYS A 212 1.56 14.96 3.31
N ILE A 213 2.61 14.91 2.49
CA ILE A 213 4.02 15.13 2.88
C ILE A 213 4.51 16.35 2.08
N GLY A 214 4.43 17.54 2.65
CA GLY A 214 4.59 18.78 1.87
C GLY A 214 3.50 18.88 0.81
N ASP A 215 3.89 18.92 -0.46
CA ASP A 215 2.94 18.94 -1.61
C ASP A 215 2.63 17.53 -2.15
N ILE A 216 3.23 16.49 -1.60
CA ILE A 216 3.06 15.10 -2.07
C ILE A 216 1.78 14.53 -1.44
N PRO A 217 0.79 14.09 -2.24
CA PRO A 217 -0.43 13.51 -1.72
C PRO A 217 -0.19 12.13 -1.12
N VAL A 218 -0.85 11.86 0.01
CA VAL A 218 -0.88 10.58 0.70
C VAL A 218 -2.31 10.11 0.80
N TYR A 219 -2.61 8.90 0.35
CA TYR A 219 -3.96 8.33 0.45
C TYR A 219 -3.96 7.02 1.24
N ASN A 220 -4.86 6.95 2.22
CA ASN A 220 -5.23 5.72 2.89
C ASN A 220 -6.29 5.00 2.04
N VAL A 221 -5.85 3.99 1.30
CA VAL A 221 -6.69 3.22 0.37
C VAL A 221 -7.30 1.96 0.98
N ALA A 222 -7.34 1.89 2.33
CA ALA A 222 -8.05 0.84 3.04
C ALA A 222 -9.51 0.77 2.57
N VAL A 223 -10.00 -0.41 2.24
CA VAL A 223 -11.39 -0.61 1.79
C VAL A 223 -12.41 -0.12 2.82
N HIS A 224 -12.04 -0.13 4.10
CA HIS A 224 -12.83 0.37 5.22
C HIS A 224 -12.97 1.90 5.23
N VAL A 225 -11.93 2.62 4.79
CA VAL A 225 -11.89 4.10 4.72
C VAL A 225 -12.56 4.59 3.45
N THR A 226 -12.25 3.98 2.32
CA THR A 226 -12.76 4.40 1.02
C THR A 226 -14.22 3.99 0.81
N GLY A 227 -14.70 2.95 1.52
CA GLY A 227 -16.00 2.31 1.29
C GLY A 227 -16.10 1.64 -0.08
N ARG A 228 -14.96 1.33 -0.72
CA ARG A 228 -14.85 0.78 -2.08
C ARG A 228 -13.86 -0.37 -2.11
N ASN A 229 -14.03 -1.28 -3.06
CA ASN A 229 -13.06 -2.35 -3.27
C ASN A 229 -11.75 -1.82 -3.84
N PHE A 230 -11.80 -0.82 -4.74
CA PHE A 230 -10.66 -0.11 -5.29
C PHE A 230 -10.93 1.38 -5.41
N TRP A 231 -9.90 2.17 -5.24
CA TRP A 231 -9.89 3.59 -5.58
C TRP A 231 -9.10 3.80 -6.86
N ILE A 232 -9.67 4.49 -7.84
CA ILE A 232 -8.99 4.80 -9.11
C ILE A 232 -8.43 6.22 -9.04
N LEU A 233 -7.11 6.33 -9.25
CA LEU A 233 -6.38 7.61 -9.31
C LEU A 233 -5.89 7.83 -10.74
N GLU A 234 -6.03 9.05 -11.24
CA GLU A 234 -5.46 9.45 -12.53
C GLU A 234 -4.18 10.25 -12.30
N LEU A 235 -3.08 9.78 -12.92
CA LEU A 235 -1.77 10.41 -12.87
C LEU A 235 -1.37 10.89 -14.28
N ASP A 236 -0.80 12.07 -14.37
CA ASP A 236 -0.04 12.50 -15.53
C ASP A 236 1.38 12.89 -15.07
N GLY A 237 2.34 13.01 -15.99
CA GLY A 237 3.73 13.39 -15.65
C GLY A 237 3.89 14.76 -14.97
N GLY A 238 2.83 15.35 -14.44
CA GLY A 238 2.77 16.60 -13.70
C GLY A 238 2.04 16.51 -12.36
N GLY A 239 1.67 15.31 -11.92
CA GLY A 239 1.04 15.08 -10.61
C GLY A 239 -0.30 14.36 -10.65
N VAL A 240 -0.90 14.15 -9.48
CA VAL A 240 -2.19 13.49 -9.29
C VAL A 240 -3.32 14.42 -9.69
N ARG A 241 -4.18 13.99 -10.64
CA ARG A 241 -5.50 14.59 -10.83
C ARG A 241 -6.53 13.70 -10.14
N ARG A 242 -7.41 14.29 -9.35
CA ARG A 242 -8.55 13.55 -8.78
C ARG A 242 -9.39 13.00 -9.92
N GLY A 243 -9.38 11.70 -10.11
CA GLY A 243 -10.19 11.00 -11.11
C GLY A 243 -11.67 11.28 -10.85
N GLY A 244 -12.33 11.80 -11.85
CA GLY A 244 -13.73 12.25 -11.77
C GLY A 244 -14.72 11.28 -12.35
N GLU A 245 -14.55 9.95 -12.27
CA GLU A 245 -15.67 9.03 -12.46
C GLU A 245 -15.42 7.73 -11.69
N VAL A 246 -16.33 7.50 -10.78
CA VAL A 246 -16.36 6.36 -9.89
C VAL A 246 -17.04 5.22 -10.61
N VAL A 247 -16.36 4.11 -10.79
CA VAL A 247 -17.06 2.84 -11.01
C VAL A 247 -17.81 2.55 -9.71
N GLU A 248 -19.15 2.76 -9.72
CA GLU A 248 -20.01 2.40 -8.59
C GLU A 248 -19.93 0.89 -8.38
N VAL A 249 -19.18 0.48 -7.38
CA VAL A 249 -19.19 -0.89 -6.90
C VAL A 249 -20.16 -0.96 -5.73
N HIS A 250 -21.13 -1.85 -5.85
CA HIS A 250 -22.23 -2.06 -4.91
C HIS A 250 -21.76 -2.10 -3.46
N GLU A 251 -22.50 -1.42 -2.57
CA GLU A 251 -22.29 -1.37 -1.11
C GLU A 251 -22.04 -2.77 -0.54
N PRO A 252 -21.07 -2.91 0.41
CA PRO A 252 -20.92 -4.15 1.17
C PRO A 252 -22.16 -4.36 2.04
N PRO A 253 -22.67 -5.58 2.20
CA PRO A 253 -23.72 -5.88 3.17
C PRO A 253 -23.16 -5.64 4.59
N GLN A 254 -23.98 -5.01 5.43
CA GLN A 254 -23.75 -4.69 6.85
C GLN A 254 -23.48 -5.94 7.67
#